data_6783a0da9fefc3dce30dfb010ef59133
#
_entry.id   6783a0da9fefc3dce30dfb010ef59133
#
_cell.length_a   1.000
_cell.length_b   1.000
_cell.length_c   1.000
_cell.angle_alpha   90.00
_cell.angle_beta   90.00
_cell.angle_gamma   90.00
#
_symmetry.space_group_name_H-M   'P 1'
#
loop_
_entity.id
_entity.type
_entity.pdbx_description
1 polymer ?
#
loop_
_entity_poly.entity_id
_entity_poly.type
_entity_poly.pdbx_seq_one_letter_code
_entity_poly.pdbx_strand_id
1 'polypeptide(L)'
;MNRVFKKILPGTMLGLGIMFWGASAQAYKVFVSNEKDNTISVIDSDSFKVIKTVEVGQRPRGIILSKDKRYLYICASDDDHVEVMDTETYKIIDTLPSGPDPELFILHPDGVRLYIANEDDNMVTVVNVNTGQVLVEIPVGVEPEGMAVSPDGKTIVNTSETTNMAHFIDTETLEITDNVLVDSRPRFAEYTDDGKFIWVSSEVGGTVSVISNKTRKVVRKITFHVPGVRNEALQPVGVRVTHDLKTAFIALGPANRVAVVDTQTFEVKKYLLVGQRVWQLAFDAEEKYLYTSNGVSNDISVIDVEDLKVIKSIAVGRYPWGVAVK
;
A
#
# COMPACT_ATOMS: atom_id res chain seq x y z
N MET A 1 -56.80 54.41 46.88
CA MET A 1 -56.61 54.30 45.45
C MET A 1 -55.11 54.59 45.13
N ASN A 2 -54.29 53.61 45.15
CA ASN A 2 -52.88 53.79 44.79
C ASN A 2 -52.50 52.61 43.83
N ARG A 3 -52.24 52.93 42.52
CA ARG A 3 -51.78 51.99 41.50
C ARG A 3 -50.25 51.89 41.64
N VAL A 4 -49.76 50.65 41.80
CA VAL A 4 -48.36 50.32 41.81
C VAL A 4 -48.01 49.85 40.34
N PHE A 5 -47.11 50.58 39.64
CA PHE A 5 -46.56 50.19 38.34
C PHE A 5 -45.38 49.19 38.59
N LYS A 6 -45.50 47.96 38.07
CA LYS A 6 -44.39 47.03 37.99
C LYS A 6 -43.58 47.38 36.73
N LYS A 7 -42.31 47.69 36.92
CA LYS A 7 -41.30 47.78 35.85
C LYS A 7 -40.86 46.37 35.42
N ILE A 8 -41.02 46.09 34.11
CA ILE A 8 -40.47 44.87 33.49
C ILE A 8 -39.07 45.23 33.01
N LEU A 9 -38.04 44.48 33.49
CA LEU A 9 -36.66 44.52 32.99
C LEU A 9 -36.55 43.64 31.73
N PRO A 10 -35.81 44.06 30.70
CA PRO A 10 -35.53 43.19 29.51
C PRO A 10 -34.48 42.14 29.86
N GLY A 11 -34.84 40.86 29.66
CA GLY A 11 -33.93 39.76 29.80
C GLY A 11 -32.87 39.73 28.67
N THR A 12 -31.60 39.75 29.02
CA THR A 12 -30.47 39.58 28.16
C THR A 12 -30.36 38.11 27.75
N MET A 13 -30.64 37.77 26.49
CA MET A 13 -30.33 36.44 25.93
C MET A 13 -28.83 36.35 25.71
N LEU A 14 -28.13 35.54 26.55
CA LEU A 14 -26.76 35.08 26.25
C LEU A 14 -26.83 34.02 25.15
N GLY A 15 -26.44 34.35 23.95
CA GLY A 15 -26.22 33.40 22.88
C GLY A 15 -24.94 32.59 23.19
N LEU A 16 -25.07 31.31 23.53
CA LEU A 16 -23.95 30.35 23.54
C LEU A 16 -23.50 30.13 22.08
N GLY A 17 -22.47 30.80 21.66
CA GLY A 17 -21.77 30.45 20.41
C GLY A 17 -21.01 29.17 20.64
N ILE A 18 -21.48 28.06 20.03
CA ILE A 18 -20.71 26.82 19.91
C ILE A 18 -19.62 27.09 18.88
N MET A 19 -18.39 27.34 19.36
CA MET A 19 -17.20 27.30 18.50
C MET A 19 -16.95 25.83 18.14
N PHE A 20 -17.28 25.45 16.90
CA PHE A 20 -16.73 24.26 16.30
C PHE A 20 -15.22 24.49 16.09
N TRP A 21 -14.40 23.98 16.98
CA TRP A 21 -13.00 23.75 16.69
C TRP A 21 -12.96 22.62 15.67
N GLY A 22 -12.88 22.98 14.38
CA GLY A 22 -12.45 22.05 13.36
C GLY A 22 -11.03 21.64 13.72
N ALA A 23 -10.84 20.38 14.12
CA ALA A 23 -9.50 19.80 14.18
C ALA A 23 -8.95 19.89 12.76
N SER A 24 -7.99 20.78 12.52
CA SER A 24 -7.22 20.73 11.26
C SER A 24 -6.53 19.38 11.25
N ALA A 25 -6.82 18.54 10.26
CA ALA A 25 -6.06 17.33 10.02
C ALA A 25 -4.57 17.75 9.97
N GLN A 26 -3.74 17.10 10.79
CA GLN A 26 -2.32 17.41 10.80
C GLN A 26 -1.72 16.96 9.47
N ALA A 27 -0.95 17.83 8.81
CA ALA A 27 -0.26 17.51 7.58
C ALA A 27 0.63 16.27 7.78
N TYR A 28 0.47 15.29 6.91
CA TYR A 28 1.30 14.09 6.89
C TYR A 28 2.21 14.08 5.65
N LYS A 29 3.11 13.11 5.59
CA LYS A 29 4.06 12.97 4.48
C LYS A 29 3.73 11.73 3.65
N VAL A 30 3.84 11.87 2.33
CA VAL A 30 3.77 10.75 1.39
C VAL A 30 5.15 10.56 0.79
N PHE A 31 5.66 9.35 0.87
CA PHE A 31 6.95 8.93 0.32
C PHE A 31 6.70 8.13 -0.95
N VAL A 32 7.49 8.39 -1.98
CA VAL A 32 7.39 7.72 -3.28
C VAL A 32 8.79 7.33 -3.75
N SER A 33 9.02 6.03 -3.99
CA SER A 33 10.27 5.58 -4.59
C SER A 33 10.26 5.83 -6.11
N ASN A 34 11.35 6.40 -6.62
CA ASN A 34 11.53 6.71 -8.04
C ASN A 34 12.62 5.81 -8.61
N GLU A 35 12.19 4.70 -9.21
CA GLU A 35 13.04 3.57 -9.62
C GLU A 35 14.22 3.99 -10.51
N LYS A 36 13.99 4.89 -11.50
CA LYS A 36 14.99 5.29 -12.48
C LYS A 36 15.83 6.51 -12.07
N ASP A 37 15.46 7.17 -10.99
CA ASP A 37 16.22 8.31 -10.47
C ASP A 37 17.02 7.97 -9.21
N ASN A 38 16.82 6.77 -8.63
CA ASN A 38 17.44 6.35 -7.38
C ASN A 38 17.16 7.35 -6.26
N THR A 39 15.88 7.75 -6.12
CA THR A 39 15.47 8.77 -5.15
C THR A 39 14.14 8.41 -4.49
N ILE A 40 13.90 9.03 -3.34
CA ILE A 40 12.57 9.13 -2.71
C ILE A 40 12.06 10.55 -2.85
N SER A 41 10.87 10.74 -3.43
CA SER A 41 10.13 11.99 -3.36
C SER A 41 9.31 12.05 -2.07
N VAL A 42 9.44 13.14 -1.32
CA VAL A 42 8.65 13.42 -0.11
C VAL A 42 7.62 14.48 -0.44
N ILE A 43 6.35 14.18 -0.26
CA ILE A 43 5.23 15.05 -0.58
C ILE A 43 4.54 15.47 0.72
N ASP A 44 4.17 16.74 0.79
CA ASP A 44 3.35 17.29 1.84
C ASP A 44 1.87 17.16 1.47
N SER A 45 1.07 16.53 2.35
CA SER A 45 -0.34 16.21 2.07
C SER A 45 -1.26 17.42 1.97
N ASP A 46 -0.95 18.53 2.65
CA ASP A 46 -1.80 19.73 2.63
C ASP A 46 -1.63 20.53 1.35
N SER A 47 -0.37 20.70 0.93
CA SER A 47 -0.03 21.46 -0.27
C SER A 47 -0.04 20.63 -1.55
N PHE A 48 -0.02 19.29 -1.44
CA PHE A 48 0.17 18.36 -2.55
C PHE A 48 1.41 18.70 -3.40
N LYS A 49 2.52 19.03 -2.74
CA LYS A 49 3.78 19.37 -3.39
C LYS A 49 4.91 18.48 -2.90
N VAL A 50 5.82 18.17 -3.80
CA VAL A 50 7.12 17.59 -3.42
C VAL A 50 7.89 18.66 -2.65
N ILE A 51 8.23 18.36 -1.40
CA ILE A 51 8.98 19.24 -0.50
C ILE A 51 10.44 18.83 -0.38
N LYS A 52 10.77 17.60 -0.74
CA LYS A 52 12.12 17.05 -0.69
C LYS A 52 12.25 15.92 -1.71
N THR A 53 13.43 15.81 -2.31
CA THR A 53 13.91 14.62 -3.03
C THR A 53 15.17 14.15 -2.33
N VAL A 54 15.23 12.86 -2.01
CA VAL A 54 16.31 12.22 -1.25
C VAL A 54 16.97 11.18 -2.13
N GLU A 55 18.29 11.25 -2.30
CA GLU A 55 19.07 10.21 -2.97
C GLU A 55 19.11 8.97 -2.09
N VAL A 56 18.94 7.81 -2.71
CA VAL A 56 18.93 6.48 -2.08
C VAL A 56 19.69 5.48 -2.95
N GLY A 57 19.75 4.22 -2.54
CA GLY A 57 20.35 3.14 -3.31
C GLY A 57 19.70 2.93 -4.68
N GLN A 58 20.29 2.06 -5.49
CA GLN A 58 19.92 1.84 -6.88
C GLN A 58 18.61 1.07 -7.00
N ARG A 59 17.78 1.46 -7.98
CA ARG A 59 16.48 0.85 -8.30
C ARG A 59 15.59 0.71 -7.06
N PRO A 60 15.24 1.83 -6.34
CA PRO A 60 14.37 1.75 -5.17
C PRO A 60 12.96 1.32 -5.59
N ARG A 61 12.48 0.22 -5.02
CA ARG A 61 11.18 -0.38 -5.31
C ARG A 61 10.25 -0.33 -4.10
N GLY A 62 10.06 -1.45 -3.42
CA GLY A 62 9.22 -1.53 -2.23
C GLY A 62 9.66 -0.57 -1.13
N ILE A 63 8.70 0.14 -0.54
CA ILE A 63 8.92 1.00 0.62
C ILE A 63 7.84 0.77 1.66
N ILE A 64 8.21 0.71 2.94
CA ILE A 64 7.27 0.58 4.05
C ILE A 64 7.77 1.36 5.28
N LEU A 65 6.84 1.90 6.06
CA LEU A 65 7.17 2.58 7.31
C LEU A 65 7.33 1.59 8.46
N SER A 66 8.21 1.93 9.40
CA SER A 66 8.27 1.27 10.71
C SER A 66 6.95 1.48 11.46
N LYS A 67 6.67 0.63 12.46
CA LYS A 67 5.43 0.69 13.24
C LYS A 67 5.18 2.04 13.90
N ASP A 68 6.23 2.71 14.36
CA ASP A 68 6.18 4.08 14.94
C ASP A 68 6.28 5.18 13.88
N LYS A 69 6.35 4.80 12.59
CA LYS A 69 6.49 5.68 11.43
C LYS A 69 7.76 6.55 11.43
N ARG A 70 8.72 6.27 12.30
CA ARG A 70 9.97 7.03 12.38
C ARG A 70 10.94 6.67 11.27
N TYR A 71 10.91 5.44 10.79
CA TYR A 71 11.80 4.95 9.74
C TYR A 71 11.01 4.55 8.51
N LEU A 72 11.62 4.77 7.34
CA LEU A 72 11.18 4.22 6.07
C LEU A 72 12.22 3.18 5.65
N TYR A 73 11.78 1.94 5.46
CA TYR A 73 12.56 0.89 4.83
C TYR A 73 12.41 0.99 3.33
N ILE A 74 13.49 0.79 2.58
CA ILE A 74 13.55 0.98 1.12
C ILE A 74 14.30 -0.19 0.51
N CYS A 75 13.67 -0.99 -0.36
CA CYS A 75 14.38 -1.95 -1.19
C CYS A 75 15.26 -1.21 -2.19
N ALA A 76 16.58 -1.29 -2.05
CA ALA A 76 17.57 -0.87 -3.04
C ALA A 76 17.92 -2.10 -3.90
N SER A 77 17.07 -2.39 -4.90
CA SER A 77 17.01 -3.71 -5.54
C SER A 77 18.29 -4.06 -6.29
N ASP A 78 18.91 -3.09 -7.01
CA ASP A 78 20.18 -3.33 -7.71
C ASP A 78 21.42 -3.29 -6.77
N ASP A 79 21.23 -2.92 -5.49
CA ASP A 79 22.28 -2.92 -4.46
C ASP A 79 22.15 -4.08 -3.45
N ASP A 80 21.18 -4.97 -3.64
CA ASP A 80 20.96 -6.19 -2.87
C ASP A 80 20.81 -5.96 -1.35
N HIS A 81 20.17 -4.86 -0.95
CA HIS A 81 19.93 -4.56 0.47
C HIS A 81 18.69 -3.68 0.69
N VAL A 82 18.31 -3.55 1.95
CA VAL A 82 17.25 -2.62 2.38
C VAL A 82 17.89 -1.45 3.11
N GLU A 83 17.65 -0.23 2.64
CA GLU A 83 18.05 0.99 3.33
C GLU A 83 17.04 1.39 4.40
N VAL A 84 17.53 2.03 5.47
CA VAL A 84 16.74 2.60 6.56
C VAL A 84 16.88 4.11 6.55
N MET A 85 15.82 4.83 6.18
CA MET A 85 15.77 6.29 6.19
C MET A 85 15.01 6.80 7.41
N ASP A 86 15.58 7.76 8.15
CA ASP A 86 14.87 8.50 9.19
C ASP A 86 13.90 9.50 8.53
N THR A 87 12.61 9.39 8.83
CA THR A 87 11.54 10.17 8.17
C THR A 87 11.46 11.63 8.58
N GLU A 88 12.18 12.05 9.63
CA GLU A 88 12.24 13.43 10.07
C GLU A 88 13.44 14.16 9.46
N THR A 89 14.60 13.51 9.42
CA THR A 89 15.84 14.08 8.91
C THR A 89 16.08 13.80 7.43
N TYR A 90 15.34 12.80 6.87
CA TYR A 90 15.50 12.30 5.50
C TYR A 90 16.93 11.79 5.20
N LYS A 91 17.61 11.24 6.19
CA LYS A 91 18.93 10.65 6.03
C LYS A 91 18.84 9.13 6.06
N ILE A 92 19.61 8.49 5.20
CA ILE A 92 19.88 7.05 5.33
C ILE A 92 20.78 6.90 6.56
N ILE A 93 20.34 6.12 7.52
CA ILE A 93 20.99 5.93 8.83
C ILE A 93 21.52 4.53 9.04
N ASP A 94 21.04 3.56 8.26
CA ASP A 94 21.43 2.16 8.36
C ASP A 94 21.06 1.40 7.09
N THR A 95 21.58 0.17 6.97
CA THR A 95 21.22 -0.81 5.95
C THR A 95 20.94 -2.16 6.60
N LEU A 96 19.93 -2.88 6.07
CA LEU A 96 19.61 -4.25 6.49
C LEU A 96 19.97 -5.22 5.36
N PRO A 97 20.50 -6.40 5.67
CA PRO A 97 20.77 -7.39 4.66
C PRO A 97 19.49 -7.90 4.00
N SER A 98 19.59 -8.27 2.74
CA SER A 98 18.58 -9.05 2.00
C SER A 98 19.31 -10.10 1.15
N GLY A 99 18.57 -10.92 0.42
CA GLY A 99 19.12 -11.61 -0.76
C GLY A 99 19.16 -10.68 -1.97
N PRO A 100 19.59 -11.18 -3.14
CA PRO A 100 19.69 -10.40 -4.35
C PRO A 100 18.28 -10.00 -4.86
N ASP A 101 18.22 -8.81 -5.44
CA ASP A 101 17.02 -8.20 -6.01
C ASP A 101 15.81 -8.18 -5.06
N PRO A 102 15.88 -7.45 -3.91
CA PRO A 102 14.73 -7.29 -3.03
C PRO A 102 13.65 -6.43 -3.70
N GLU A 103 12.43 -6.99 -3.83
CA GLU A 103 11.31 -6.35 -4.51
C GLU A 103 10.31 -5.72 -3.53
N LEU A 104 9.54 -6.54 -2.85
CA LEU A 104 8.60 -6.14 -1.81
C LEU A 104 8.97 -6.79 -0.48
N PHE A 105 8.50 -6.17 0.56
CA PHE A 105 8.65 -6.68 1.91
C PHE A 105 7.42 -6.35 2.76
N ILE A 106 7.29 -7.02 3.90
CA ILE A 106 6.27 -6.72 4.89
C ILE A 106 6.87 -6.73 6.29
N LEU A 107 6.57 -5.70 7.08
CA LEU A 107 6.93 -5.66 8.49
C LEU A 107 5.88 -6.43 9.29
N HIS A 108 6.33 -7.39 10.07
CA HIS A 108 5.46 -8.13 10.98
C HIS A 108 4.84 -7.18 12.03
N PRO A 109 3.61 -7.44 12.54
CA PRO A 109 2.97 -6.61 13.57
C PRO A 109 3.76 -6.44 14.87
N ASP A 110 4.75 -7.32 15.16
CA ASP A 110 5.68 -7.14 16.29
C ASP A 110 6.59 -5.91 16.12
N GLY A 111 6.73 -5.38 14.88
CA GLY A 111 7.61 -4.26 14.57
C GLY A 111 9.10 -4.61 14.54
N VAL A 112 9.45 -5.90 14.53
CA VAL A 112 10.83 -6.40 14.64
C VAL A 112 11.24 -7.22 13.43
N ARG A 113 10.37 -8.11 12.94
CA ARG A 113 10.67 -9.01 11.81
C ARG A 113 10.24 -8.39 10.50
N LEU A 114 11.17 -8.21 9.59
CA LEU A 114 10.94 -7.79 8.22
C LEU A 114 11.11 -9.00 7.30
N TYR A 115 10.08 -9.33 6.53
CA TYR A 115 10.08 -10.41 5.55
C TYR A 115 10.26 -9.79 4.16
N ILE A 116 11.31 -10.17 3.46
CA ILE A 116 11.77 -9.56 2.20
C ILE A 116 11.70 -10.61 1.10
N ALA A 117 11.00 -10.31 0.01
CA ALA A 117 10.99 -11.14 -1.18
C ALA A 117 12.20 -10.79 -2.05
N ASN A 118 13.07 -11.78 -2.33
CA ASN A 118 14.26 -11.62 -3.15
C ASN A 118 14.04 -12.36 -4.47
N GLU A 119 13.93 -11.61 -5.58
CA GLU A 119 13.49 -12.15 -6.87
C GLU A 119 14.49 -13.15 -7.45
N ASP A 120 15.79 -12.84 -7.40
CA ASP A 120 16.84 -13.58 -8.11
C ASP A 120 17.24 -14.90 -7.45
N ASP A 121 17.06 -15.08 -6.14
CA ASP A 121 17.45 -16.32 -5.43
C ASP A 121 16.26 -17.19 -4.99
N ASN A 122 15.02 -16.72 -5.27
CA ASN A 122 13.80 -17.44 -4.93
C ASN A 122 13.60 -17.67 -3.43
N MET A 123 13.99 -16.70 -2.61
CA MET A 123 13.91 -16.75 -1.16
C MET A 123 13.03 -15.65 -0.59
N VAL A 124 12.53 -15.88 0.60
CA VAL A 124 12.05 -14.84 1.52
C VAL A 124 13.05 -14.75 2.66
N THR A 125 13.79 -13.63 2.73
CA THR A 125 14.71 -13.37 3.85
C THR A 125 13.95 -12.72 5.00
N VAL A 126 14.16 -13.23 6.22
CA VAL A 126 13.59 -12.68 7.46
C VAL A 126 14.67 -12.00 8.25
N VAL A 127 14.54 -10.69 8.46
CA VAL A 127 15.55 -9.87 9.16
C VAL A 127 14.97 -9.26 10.43
N ASN A 128 15.76 -9.24 11.50
CA ASN A 128 15.46 -8.45 12.69
C ASN A 128 15.90 -7.00 12.44
N VAL A 129 14.95 -6.07 12.31
CA VAL A 129 15.23 -4.66 11.98
C VAL A 129 16.00 -3.91 13.07
N ASN A 130 16.00 -4.38 14.31
CA ASN A 130 16.71 -3.72 15.41
C ASN A 130 18.19 -4.12 15.50
N THR A 131 18.54 -5.31 14.98
CA THR A 131 19.90 -5.86 15.08
C THR A 131 20.59 -6.05 13.74
N GLY A 132 19.83 -5.96 12.62
CA GLY A 132 20.32 -6.29 11.28
C GLY A 132 20.60 -7.77 11.07
N GLN A 133 20.20 -8.65 12.00
CA GLN A 133 20.47 -10.09 11.89
C GLN A 133 19.48 -10.76 10.95
N VAL A 134 19.97 -11.52 9.97
CA VAL A 134 19.16 -12.49 9.21
C VAL A 134 18.78 -13.63 10.15
N LEU A 135 17.48 -13.85 10.32
CA LEU A 135 16.93 -14.91 11.19
C LEU A 135 16.80 -16.22 10.44
N VAL A 136 16.33 -16.16 9.21
CA VAL A 136 16.12 -17.31 8.31
C VAL A 136 15.97 -16.83 6.87
N GLU A 137 16.29 -17.71 5.93
CA GLU A 137 15.95 -17.61 4.51
C GLU A 137 15.01 -18.77 4.17
N ILE A 138 13.82 -18.45 3.65
CA ILE A 138 12.74 -19.41 3.39
C ILE A 138 12.65 -19.62 1.88
N PRO A 139 12.94 -20.81 1.34
CA PRO A 139 12.80 -21.08 -0.07
C PRO A 139 11.31 -21.06 -0.47
N VAL A 140 11.00 -20.30 -1.53
CA VAL A 140 9.65 -20.13 -2.08
C VAL A 140 9.62 -20.50 -3.57
N GLY A 141 8.61 -20.06 -4.30
CA GLY A 141 8.56 -20.24 -5.76
C GLY A 141 9.48 -19.28 -6.51
N VAL A 142 9.54 -19.45 -7.83
CA VAL A 142 10.43 -18.66 -8.70
C VAL A 142 9.91 -17.23 -8.85
N GLU A 143 10.79 -16.25 -8.72
CA GLU A 143 10.53 -14.80 -8.76
C GLU A 143 9.52 -14.37 -7.68
N PRO A 144 9.89 -14.43 -6.37
CA PRO A 144 9.03 -13.94 -5.31
C PRO A 144 8.92 -12.41 -5.33
N GLU A 145 7.69 -11.88 -5.16
CA GLU A 145 7.47 -10.43 -5.17
C GLU A 145 6.49 -9.97 -4.09
N GLY A 146 5.20 -10.28 -4.21
CA GLY A 146 4.16 -9.78 -3.31
C GLY A 146 4.30 -10.33 -1.90
N MET A 147 4.10 -9.47 -0.91
CA MET A 147 4.18 -9.82 0.51
C MET A 147 2.97 -9.28 1.28
N ALA A 148 2.36 -10.10 2.12
CA ALA A 148 1.31 -9.69 3.04
C ALA A 148 1.43 -10.42 4.38
N VAL A 149 0.97 -9.78 5.46
CA VAL A 149 0.90 -10.38 6.80
C VAL A 149 -0.54 -10.41 7.29
N SER A 150 -0.95 -11.51 7.91
CA SER A 150 -2.26 -11.60 8.55
C SER A 150 -2.36 -10.60 9.73
N PRO A 151 -3.54 -10.03 10.01
CA PRO A 151 -3.71 -9.06 11.11
C PRO A 151 -3.32 -9.60 12.48
N ASP A 152 -3.42 -10.91 12.69
CA ASP A 152 -2.98 -11.58 13.93
C ASP A 152 -1.48 -11.91 13.95
N GLY A 153 -0.75 -11.59 12.86
CA GLY A 153 0.67 -11.82 12.72
C GLY A 153 1.10 -13.28 12.53
N LYS A 154 0.17 -14.23 12.39
CA LYS A 154 0.52 -15.66 12.38
C LYS A 154 0.90 -16.21 11.01
N THR A 155 0.55 -15.50 9.96
CA THR A 155 0.77 -15.97 8.58
C THR A 155 1.32 -14.85 7.72
N ILE A 156 2.38 -15.15 6.98
CA ILE A 156 2.85 -14.34 5.85
C ILE A 156 2.34 -15.00 4.57
N VAL A 157 1.94 -14.20 3.60
CA VAL A 157 1.73 -14.65 2.23
C VAL A 157 2.76 -14.01 1.33
N ASN A 158 3.49 -14.84 0.57
CA ASN A 158 4.36 -14.42 -0.51
C ASN A 158 3.78 -14.88 -1.84
N THR A 159 3.88 -14.06 -2.89
CA THR A 159 3.55 -14.46 -4.26
C THR A 159 4.81 -14.74 -5.06
N SER A 160 4.79 -15.75 -5.92
CA SER A 160 5.91 -16.08 -6.81
C SER A 160 5.43 -16.05 -8.26
N GLU A 161 5.99 -15.15 -9.06
CA GLU A 161 5.50 -14.77 -10.38
C GLU A 161 5.50 -15.92 -11.38
N THR A 162 6.65 -16.56 -11.57
CA THR A 162 6.83 -17.61 -12.58
C THR A 162 6.14 -18.91 -12.18
N THR A 163 6.07 -19.24 -10.89
CA THR A 163 5.37 -20.44 -10.42
C THR A 163 3.87 -20.25 -10.25
N ASN A 164 3.36 -19.00 -10.35
CA ASN A 164 1.93 -18.66 -10.23
C ASN A 164 1.33 -19.11 -8.88
N MET A 165 2.09 -18.94 -7.80
CA MET A 165 1.70 -19.40 -6.46
C MET A 165 1.56 -18.24 -5.47
N ALA A 166 0.66 -18.42 -4.51
CA ALA A 166 0.65 -17.74 -3.23
C ALA A 166 1.07 -18.74 -2.15
N HIS A 167 2.24 -18.51 -1.54
CA HIS A 167 2.81 -19.34 -0.48
C HIS A 167 2.38 -18.80 0.88
N PHE A 168 1.87 -19.68 1.74
CA PHE A 168 1.47 -19.33 3.10
C PHE A 168 2.54 -19.82 4.07
N ILE A 169 3.17 -18.90 4.77
CA ILE A 169 4.28 -19.15 5.70
C ILE A 169 3.78 -18.91 7.12
N ASP A 170 3.94 -19.89 7.99
CA ASP A 170 3.68 -19.76 9.43
C ASP A 170 4.81 -18.95 10.08
N THR A 171 4.48 -17.93 10.87
CA THR A 171 5.47 -16.99 11.45
C THR A 171 6.15 -17.51 12.71
N GLU A 172 5.67 -18.60 13.31
CA GLU A 172 6.28 -19.27 14.46
C GLU A 172 7.26 -20.34 14.02
N THR A 173 6.85 -21.20 13.07
CA THR A 173 7.69 -22.29 12.56
C THR A 173 8.61 -21.85 11.42
N LEU A 174 8.29 -20.74 10.74
CA LEU A 174 8.98 -20.21 9.56
C LEU A 174 8.97 -21.20 8.37
N GLU A 175 7.94 -22.02 8.30
CA GLU A 175 7.74 -23.02 7.24
C GLU A 175 6.54 -22.67 6.37
N ILE A 176 6.59 -23.10 5.09
CA ILE A 176 5.42 -23.00 4.19
C ILE A 176 4.41 -24.06 4.61
N THR A 177 3.19 -23.62 4.94
CA THR A 177 2.08 -24.48 5.34
C THR A 177 1.15 -24.85 4.19
N ASP A 178 1.02 -23.94 3.22
CA ASP A 178 0.13 -24.11 2.06
C ASP A 178 0.68 -23.38 0.83
N ASN A 179 0.33 -23.92 -0.34
CA ASN A 179 0.58 -23.34 -1.64
C ASN A 179 -0.73 -23.24 -2.42
N VAL A 180 -1.12 -22.04 -2.83
CA VAL A 180 -2.36 -21.81 -3.57
C VAL A 180 -2.03 -21.35 -4.98
N LEU A 181 -2.45 -22.15 -5.98
CA LEU A 181 -2.32 -21.76 -7.39
C LEU A 181 -3.26 -20.60 -7.70
N VAL A 182 -2.71 -19.56 -8.29
CA VAL A 182 -3.43 -18.37 -8.80
C VAL A 182 -3.20 -18.22 -10.31
N ASP A 183 -3.62 -17.11 -10.91
CA ASP A 183 -3.36 -16.88 -12.33
C ASP A 183 -1.94 -16.35 -12.57
N SER A 184 -1.57 -16.21 -13.84
CA SER A 184 -0.20 -15.92 -14.26
C SER A 184 0.34 -14.60 -13.73
N ARG A 185 1.56 -14.64 -13.24
CA ARG A 185 2.37 -13.54 -12.72
C ARG A 185 1.69 -12.82 -11.54
N PRO A 186 1.54 -13.49 -10.38
CA PRO A 186 1.02 -12.83 -9.19
C PRO A 186 2.04 -11.83 -8.63
N ARG A 187 1.59 -10.56 -8.46
CA ARG A 187 2.44 -9.40 -8.14
C ARG A 187 2.23 -8.83 -6.74
N PHE A 188 1.05 -8.98 -6.18
CA PHE A 188 0.71 -8.33 -4.92
C PHE A 188 -0.25 -9.17 -4.12
N ALA A 189 -0.12 -9.11 -2.80
CA ALA A 189 -1.03 -9.72 -1.86
C ALA A 189 -1.51 -8.70 -0.82
N GLU A 190 -2.78 -8.76 -0.44
CA GLU A 190 -3.39 -7.92 0.58
C GLU A 190 -4.32 -8.75 1.46
N TYR A 191 -4.11 -8.74 2.76
CA TYR A 191 -5.08 -9.28 3.72
C TYR A 191 -6.22 -8.29 3.95
N THR A 192 -7.44 -8.80 4.09
CA THR A 192 -8.52 -8.01 4.70
C THR A 192 -8.26 -7.82 6.19
N ASP A 193 -8.67 -6.68 6.77
CA ASP A 193 -8.44 -6.37 8.18
C ASP A 193 -9.07 -7.37 9.16
N ASP A 194 -10.15 -8.05 8.74
CA ASP A 194 -10.76 -9.12 9.53
C ASP A 194 -10.00 -10.46 9.41
N GLY A 195 -8.94 -10.51 8.62
CA GLY A 195 -8.08 -11.67 8.41
C GLY A 195 -8.74 -12.84 7.67
N LYS A 196 -9.94 -12.65 7.09
CA LYS A 196 -10.67 -13.75 6.47
C LYS A 196 -10.24 -14.05 5.04
N PHE A 197 -9.80 -13.04 4.31
CA PHE A 197 -9.45 -13.16 2.90
C PHE A 197 -8.10 -12.54 2.58
N ILE A 198 -7.49 -13.08 1.55
CA ILE A 198 -6.30 -12.54 0.90
C ILE A 198 -6.67 -12.26 -0.56
N TRP A 199 -6.39 -11.04 -1.00
CA TRP A 199 -6.55 -10.62 -2.39
C TRP A 199 -5.19 -10.68 -3.08
N VAL A 200 -5.08 -11.48 -4.13
CA VAL A 200 -3.84 -11.66 -4.90
C VAL A 200 -4.06 -11.21 -6.33
N SER A 201 -3.33 -10.19 -6.76
CA SER A 201 -3.34 -9.74 -8.15
C SER A 201 -2.46 -10.63 -9.03
N SER A 202 -2.91 -10.95 -10.23
CA SER A 202 -2.17 -11.69 -11.25
C SER A 202 -2.05 -10.85 -12.50
N GLU A 203 -0.88 -10.24 -12.69
CA GLU A 203 -0.64 -9.21 -13.71
C GLU A 203 -0.93 -9.71 -15.12
N VAL A 204 -0.26 -10.78 -15.55
CA VAL A 204 -0.43 -11.37 -16.89
C VAL A 204 -1.75 -12.12 -16.99
N GLY A 205 -2.20 -12.72 -15.91
CA GLY A 205 -3.51 -13.37 -15.83
C GLY A 205 -4.69 -12.42 -15.95
N GLY A 206 -4.49 -11.11 -15.73
CA GLY A 206 -5.53 -10.09 -15.83
C GLY A 206 -6.62 -10.22 -14.77
N THR A 207 -6.33 -10.83 -13.61
CA THR A 207 -7.32 -11.18 -12.58
C THR A 207 -6.85 -10.80 -11.18
N VAL A 208 -7.80 -10.74 -10.25
CA VAL A 208 -7.51 -10.78 -8.81
C VAL A 208 -8.21 -11.99 -8.20
N SER A 209 -7.42 -12.85 -7.56
CA SER A 209 -7.92 -14.02 -6.82
C SER A 209 -8.18 -13.65 -5.38
N VAL A 210 -9.39 -13.93 -4.86
CA VAL A 210 -9.73 -13.80 -3.45
C VAL A 210 -9.63 -15.19 -2.81
N ILE A 211 -8.69 -15.35 -1.88
CA ILE A 211 -8.37 -16.60 -1.22
C ILE A 211 -8.95 -16.58 0.19
N SER A 212 -9.67 -17.61 0.58
CA SER A 212 -10.13 -17.78 1.97
C SER A 212 -8.93 -18.15 2.87
N ASN A 213 -8.64 -17.34 3.89
CA ASN A 213 -7.58 -17.63 4.85
C ASN A 213 -7.81 -18.97 5.59
N LYS A 214 -9.08 -19.30 5.90
CA LYS A 214 -9.45 -20.53 6.61
C LYS A 214 -9.26 -21.80 5.79
N THR A 215 -9.62 -21.76 4.48
CA THR A 215 -9.66 -22.99 3.66
C THR A 215 -8.51 -23.10 2.68
N ARG A 216 -7.71 -22.05 2.55
CA ARG A 216 -6.59 -21.95 1.59
C ARG A 216 -7.04 -22.23 0.14
N LYS A 217 -8.23 -21.73 -0.22
CA LYS A 217 -8.80 -21.92 -1.56
C LYS A 217 -9.24 -20.59 -2.15
N VAL A 218 -9.09 -20.44 -3.46
CA VAL A 218 -9.67 -19.34 -4.21
C VAL A 218 -11.18 -19.45 -4.14
N VAL A 219 -11.84 -18.46 -3.55
CA VAL A 219 -13.31 -18.42 -3.39
C VAL A 219 -13.96 -17.49 -4.41
N ARG A 220 -13.21 -16.54 -4.96
CA ARG A 220 -13.63 -15.63 -6.04
C ARG A 220 -12.47 -15.30 -6.93
N LYS A 221 -12.78 -15.02 -8.18
CA LYS A 221 -11.86 -14.46 -9.17
C LYS A 221 -12.52 -13.25 -9.80
N ILE A 222 -11.85 -12.12 -9.74
CA ILE A 222 -12.31 -10.84 -10.27
C ILE A 222 -11.63 -10.61 -11.60
N THR A 223 -12.39 -10.30 -12.63
CA THR A 223 -11.94 -9.92 -13.96
C THR A 223 -12.34 -8.49 -14.27
N PHE A 224 -11.66 -7.88 -15.23
CA PHE A 224 -11.87 -6.48 -15.57
C PHE A 224 -12.30 -6.34 -17.02
N HIS A 225 -13.11 -5.33 -17.29
CA HIS A 225 -13.50 -4.97 -18.65
C HIS A 225 -13.62 -3.45 -18.76
N VAL A 226 -12.79 -2.84 -19.60
CA VAL A 226 -12.85 -1.40 -19.87
C VAL A 226 -13.11 -1.19 -21.35
N PRO A 227 -14.24 -0.58 -21.73
CA PRO A 227 -14.54 -0.35 -23.13
C PRO A 227 -13.41 0.37 -23.87
N GLY A 228 -12.99 -0.17 -25.01
CA GLY A 228 -11.91 0.39 -25.83
C GLY A 228 -10.48 0.09 -25.32
N VAL A 229 -10.32 -0.62 -24.21
CA VAL A 229 -9.02 -1.09 -23.73
C VAL A 229 -8.90 -2.59 -23.99
N ARG A 230 -7.77 -3.01 -24.55
CA ARG A 230 -7.48 -4.45 -24.80
C ARG A 230 -7.28 -5.18 -23.46
N ASN A 231 -7.73 -6.43 -23.41
CA ASN A 231 -7.63 -7.24 -22.17
C ASN A 231 -6.18 -7.39 -21.68
N GLU A 232 -5.21 -7.49 -22.60
CA GLU A 232 -3.79 -7.61 -22.27
C GLU A 232 -3.20 -6.37 -21.60
N ALA A 233 -3.90 -5.25 -21.63
CA ALA A 233 -3.53 -4.03 -20.91
C ALA A 233 -4.17 -3.95 -19.50
N LEU A 234 -5.13 -4.83 -19.20
CA LEU A 234 -5.77 -4.91 -17.88
C LEU A 234 -4.93 -5.78 -16.95
N GLN A 235 -3.79 -5.25 -16.54
CA GLN A 235 -2.77 -5.93 -15.74
C GLN A 235 -2.86 -5.47 -14.26
N PRO A 236 -3.58 -6.20 -13.38
CA PRO A 236 -3.72 -5.82 -11.99
C PRO A 236 -2.40 -6.00 -11.24
N VAL A 237 -2.02 -4.98 -10.44
CA VAL A 237 -0.81 -4.96 -9.61
C VAL A 237 -1.20 -4.63 -8.16
N GLY A 238 -1.07 -3.38 -7.73
CA GLY A 238 -1.41 -2.97 -6.37
C GLY A 238 -2.89 -3.18 -6.03
N VAL A 239 -3.16 -3.67 -4.84
CA VAL A 239 -4.50 -3.88 -4.28
C VAL A 239 -4.56 -3.20 -2.92
N ARG A 240 -5.67 -2.51 -2.62
CA ARG A 240 -6.00 -2.03 -1.27
C ARG A 240 -7.48 -2.27 -0.99
N VAL A 241 -7.76 -2.79 0.19
CA VAL A 241 -9.13 -2.99 0.70
C VAL A 241 -9.36 -2.00 1.84
N THR A 242 -10.50 -1.29 1.83
CA THR A 242 -10.84 -0.34 2.90
C THR A 242 -11.06 -1.04 4.25
N HIS A 243 -10.75 -0.36 5.36
CA HIS A 243 -10.93 -0.87 6.73
C HIS A 243 -12.37 -1.29 7.04
N ASP A 244 -13.36 -0.62 6.42
CA ASP A 244 -14.77 -0.99 6.56
C ASP A 244 -15.15 -2.22 5.73
N LEU A 245 -14.22 -2.79 4.99
CA LEU A 245 -14.35 -3.98 4.16
C LEU A 245 -15.45 -3.86 3.08
N LYS A 246 -15.75 -2.66 2.58
CA LYS A 246 -16.79 -2.47 1.55
C LYS A 246 -16.24 -2.23 0.16
N THR A 247 -15.03 -1.72 0.05
CA THR A 247 -14.46 -1.30 -1.23
C THR A 247 -13.03 -1.79 -1.37
N ALA A 248 -12.69 -2.29 -2.54
CA ALA A 248 -11.31 -2.56 -2.91
C ALA A 248 -10.90 -1.70 -4.11
N PHE A 249 -9.66 -1.24 -4.10
CA PHE A 249 -9.04 -0.49 -5.19
C PHE A 249 -7.93 -1.33 -5.80
N ILE A 250 -7.92 -1.45 -7.12
CA ILE A 250 -6.99 -2.31 -7.86
C ILE A 250 -6.35 -1.51 -8.98
N ALA A 251 -5.03 -1.38 -8.93
CA ALA A 251 -4.24 -0.77 -10.00
C ALA A 251 -4.23 -1.67 -11.24
N LEU A 252 -4.61 -1.15 -12.40
CA LEU A 252 -4.67 -1.90 -13.66
C LEU A 252 -3.56 -1.45 -14.63
N GLY A 253 -2.32 -1.47 -14.18
CA GLY A 253 -1.08 -1.26 -14.93
C GLY A 253 -1.19 -0.42 -16.21
N PRO A 254 -0.94 -1.00 -17.39
CA PRO A 254 -0.96 -0.29 -18.68
C PRO A 254 -2.33 0.27 -19.08
N ALA A 255 -3.42 -0.17 -18.44
CA ALA A 255 -4.75 0.42 -18.67
C ALA A 255 -4.87 1.83 -18.07
N ASN A 256 -3.90 2.28 -17.25
CA ASN A 256 -3.87 3.61 -16.65
C ASN A 256 -5.12 3.89 -15.80
N ARG A 257 -5.58 2.90 -15.06
CA ARG A 257 -6.82 2.98 -14.27
C ARG A 257 -6.66 2.29 -12.93
N VAL A 258 -7.46 2.78 -11.99
CA VAL A 258 -7.74 2.08 -10.75
C VAL A 258 -9.18 1.57 -10.82
N ALA A 259 -9.38 0.27 -10.68
CA ALA A 259 -10.71 -0.32 -10.56
C ALA A 259 -11.20 -0.18 -9.12
N VAL A 260 -12.44 0.24 -8.96
CA VAL A 260 -13.17 0.29 -7.68
C VAL A 260 -14.12 -0.89 -7.63
N VAL A 261 -13.92 -1.80 -6.70
CA VAL A 261 -14.63 -3.08 -6.59
C VAL A 261 -15.43 -3.13 -5.29
N ASP A 262 -16.67 -3.58 -5.38
CA ASP A 262 -17.47 -3.93 -4.21
C ASP A 262 -16.97 -5.25 -3.63
N THR A 263 -16.59 -5.27 -2.35
CA THR A 263 -16.02 -6.47 -1.72
C THR A 263 -17.05 -7.54 -1.35
N GLN A 264 -18.34 -7.22 -1.36
CA GLN A 264 -19.42 -8.17 -1.07
C GLN A 264 -19.90 -8.88 -2.35
N THR A 265 -20.09 -8.12 -3.43
CA THR A 265 -20.54 -8.65 -4.73
C THR A 265 -19.38 -9.06 -5.63
N PHE A 266 -18.17 -8.51 -5.37
CA PHE A 266 -16.97 -8.64 -6.21
C PHE A 266 -17.12 -8.04 -7.61
N GLU A 267 -18.08 -7.12 -7.78
CA GLU A 267 -18.31 -6.41 -9.03
C GLU A 267 -17.55 -5.09 -9.09
N VAL A 268 -17.07 -4.75 -10.29
CA VAL A 268 -16.42 -3.46 -10.52
C VAL A 268 -17.48 -2.36 -10.61
N LYS A 269 -17.46 -1.43 -9.67
CA LYS A 269 -18.37 -0.27 -9.64
C LYS A 269 -17.93 0.86 -10.56
N LYS A 270 -16.62 1.08 -10.68
CA LYS A 270 -16.05 2.23 -11.39
C LYS A 270 -14.60 1.98 -11.81
N TYR A 271 -14.19 2.65 -12.88
CA TYR A 271 -12.79 2.77 -13.25
C TYR A 271 -12.37 4.25 -13.18
N LEU A 272 -11.30 4.53 -12.43
CA LEU A 272 -10.74 5.86 -12.27
C LEU A 272 -9.53 6.00 -13.19
N LEU A 273 -9.55 7.00 -14.08
CA LEU A 273 -8.40 7.29 -14.94
C LEU A 273 -7.31 7.98 -14.10
N VAL A 274 -6.13 7.40 -14.09
CA VAL A 274 -4.92 7.89 -13.39
C VAL A 274 -3.78 8.12 -14.38
N GLY A 275 -2.57 8.38 -13.89
CA GLY A 275 -1.40 8.48 -14.75
C GLY A 275 -1.03 7.16 -15.44
N GLN A 276 0.02 7.19 -16.28
CA GLN A 276 0.38 6.05 -17.13
C GLN A 276 1.17 4.99 -16.36
N ARG A 277 0.80 3.72 -16.56
CA ARG A 277 1.38 2.54 -15.94
C ARG A 277 1.31 2.63 -14.41
N VAL A 278 0.09 2.53 -13.88
CA VAL A 278 -0.13 2.53 -12.43
C VAL A 278 0.40 1.22 -11.79
N TRP A 279 1.16 1.36 -10.68
CA TRP A 279 1.78 0.25 -9.96
C TRP A 279 1.14 0.03 -8.60
N GLN A 280 1.55 0.81 -7.61
CA GLN A 280 1.17 0.62 -6.22
C GLN A 280 0.15 1.66 -5.74
N LEU A 281 -0.52 1.31 -4.66
CA LEU A 281 -1.56 2.09 -4.01
C LEU A 281 -1.26 2.20 -2.52
N ALA A 282 -1.55 3.36 -1.91
CA ALA A 282 -1.49 3.52 -0.45
C ALA A 282 -2.56 4.49 0.03
N PHE A 283 -3.29 4.11 1.08
CA PHE A 283 -4.21 5.01 1.77
C PHE A 283 -3.46 5.92 2.74
N ASP A 284 -4.05 7.09 3.01
CA ASP A 284 -3.75 7.80 4.25
C ASP A 284 -4.42 7.09 5.46
N ALA A 285 -4.06 7.50 6.67
CA ALA A 285 -4.53 6.83 7.90
C ALA A 285 -6.05 6.86 8.10
N GLU A 286 -6.72 7.84 7.51
CA GLU A 286 -8.18 8.02 7.60
C GLU A 286 -8.93 7.47 6.40
N GLU A 287 -8.21 6.87 5.43
CA GLU A 287 -8.74 6.41 4.13
C GLU A 287 -9.50 7.49 3.36
N LYS A 288 -9.17 8.74 3.60
CA LYS A 288 -9.73 9.87 2.86
C LYS A 288 -9.14 9.97 1.46
N TYR A 289 -7.83 9.74 1.35
CA TYR A 289 -7.12 9.77 0.09
C TYR A 289 -6.40 8.45 -0.18
N LEU A 290 -6.45 8.04 -1.45
CA LEU A 290 -5.65 6.96 -2.00
C LEU A 290 -4.63 7.53 -2.97
N TYR A 291 -3.36 7.23 -2.76
CA TYR A 291 -2.24 7.64 -3.60
C TYR A 291 -1.84 6.50 -4.53
N THR A 292 -1.58 6.81 -5.81
CA THR A 292 -1.13 5.82 -6.79
C THR A 292 0.23 6.20 -7.34
N SER A 293 1.12 5.26 -7.57
CA SER A 293 2.33 5.50 -8.36
C SER A 293 2.08 5.20 -9.84
N ASN A 294 2.47 6.12 -10.74
CA ASN A 294 2.24 6.02 -12.18
C ASN A 294 3.58 6.07 -12.91
N GLY A 295 4.18 4.89 -13.14
CA GLY A 295 5.58 4.75 -13.52
C GLY A 295 5.97 5.43 -14.83
N VAL A 296 5.13 5.40 -15.85
CA VAL A 296 5.48 5.95 -17.18
C VAL A 296 5.22 7.46 -17.26
N SER A 297 4.20 7.98 -16.56
CA SER A 297 3.93 9.43 -16.55
C SER A 297 4.74 10.20 -15.51
N ASN A 298 5.52 9.51 -14.64
CA ASN A 298 6.38 10.13 -13.62
C ASN A 298 5.60 11.01 -12.64
N ASP A 299 4.45 10.54 -12.23
CA ASP A 299 3.58 11.23 -11.27
C ASP A 299 2.90 10.26 -10.30
N ILE A 300 2.27 10.80 -9.31
CA ILE A 300 1.28 10.09 -8.50
C ILE A 300 -0.09 10.74 -8.71
N SER A 301 -1.15 9.94 -8.65
CA SER A 301 -2.51 10.47 -8.60
C SER A 301 -3.04 10.40 -7.18
N VAL A 302 -3.78 11.43 -6.77
CA VAL A 302 -4.51 11.47 -5.51
C VAL A 302 -5.98 11.23 -5.80
N ILE A 303 -6.54 10.19 -5.23
CA ILE A 303 -7.94 9.80 -5.37
C ILE A 303 -8.67 10.16 -4.06
N ASP A 304 -9.74 10.92 -4.16
CA ASP A 304 -10.71 11.07 -3.08
C ASP A 304 -11.52 9.78 -2.99
N VAL A 305 -11.46 9.12 -1.83
CA VAL A 305 -12.04 7.79 -1.62
C VAL A 305 -13.57 7.86 -1.47
N GLU A 306 -14.11 8.92 -0.87
CA GLU A 306 -15.55 9.11 -0.71
C GLU A 306 -16.21 9.45 -2.04
N ASP A 307 -15.66 10.42 -2.78
CA ASP A 307 -16.21 10.87 -4.06
C ASP A 307 -15.86 9.92 -5.22
N LEU A 308 -14.94 8.97 -5.00
CA LEU A 308 -14.39 8.07 -6.01
C LEU A 308 -13.91 8.82 -7.25
N LYS A 309 -13.06 9.82 -7.07
CA LYS A 309 -12.53 10.61 -8.17
C LYS A 309 -11.06 11.02 -7.95
N VAL A 310 -10.33 11.14 -9.05
CA VAL A 310 -8.97 11.71 -9.05
C VAL A 310 -9.08 13.22 -8.87
N ILE A 311 -8.44 13.76 -7.84
CA ILE A 311 -8.49 15.19 -7.50
C ILE A 311 -7.19 15.91 -7.84
N LYS A 312 -6.07 15.18 -7.96
CA LYS A 312 -4.77 15.76 -8.19
C LYS A 312 -3.83 14.77 -8.90
N SER A 313 -2.91 15.30 -9.71
CA SER A 313 -1.69 14.64 -10.15
C SER A 313 -0.50 15.45 -9.65
N ILE A 314 0.54 14.78 -9.14
CA ILE A 314 1.74 15.39 -8.55
C ILE A 314 2.94 14.78 -9.25
N ALA A 315 3.69 15.61 -9.98
CA ALA A 315 4.93 15.16 -10.62
C ALA A 315 5.98 14.78 -9.55
N VAL A 316 6.65 13.65 -9.75
CA VAL A 316 7.73 13.11 -8.90
C VAL A 316 8.95 12.75 -9.76
N GLY A 317 9.87 11.94 -9.26
CA GLY A 317 10.97 11.42 -10.06
C GLY A 317 10.53 10.40 -11.11
N ARG A 318 11.51 9.89 -11.88
CA ARG A 318 11.22 8.95 -12.98
C ARG A 318 10.88 7.55 -12.49
N TYR A 319 9.85 6.97 -13.09
CA TYR A 319 9.32 5.65 -12.79
C TYR A 319 8.98 5.47 -11.31
N PRO A 320 8.02 6.24 -10.76
CA PRO A 320 7.55 6.02 -9.40
C PRO A 320 6.95 4.62 -9.25
N TRP A 321 7.35 3.91 -8.18
CA TRP A 321 6.96 2.52 -7.96
C TRP A 321 6.24 2.32 -6.62
N GLY A 322 6.91 2.43 -5.49
CA GLY A 322 6.34 2.29 -4.15
C GLY A 322 5.75 3.60 -3.62
N VAL A 323 4.71 3.49 -2.80
CA VAL A 323 4.11 4.62 -2.07
C VAL A 323 3.90 4.23 -0.61
N ALA A 324 4.30 5.09 0.32
CA ALA A 324 4.05 4.94 1.75
C ALA A 324 3.56 6.26 2.36
N VAL A 325 2.62 6.18 3.32
CA VAL A 325 1.96 7.36 3.92
C VAL A 325 2.19 7.36 5.43
N LYS A 326 2.82 8.46 5.93
CA LYS A 326 3.19 8.61 7.35
C LYS A 326 2.04 9.07 8.23
#